data_a2ac5a86c52e4e2a31081cb4f587b336
#
_entry.id   a2ac5a86c52e4e2a31081cb4f587b336
#
_cell.length_a   1.000
_cell.length_b   1.000
_cell.length_c   1.000
_cell.angle_alpha   90.00
_cell.angle_beta   90.00
_cell.angle_gamma   90.00
#
_symmetry.space_group_name_H-M   'P 1'
#
loop_
_entity.id
_entity.type
_entity.pdbx_description
1 polymer ?
#
loop_
_entity_poly.entity_id
_entity_poly.type
_entity_poly.pdbx_seq_one_letter_code
_entity_poly.pdbx_strand_id
1 'polypeptide(L)'
;MPGSRQNQIKSMKKYNWAILGCGKIAGKFSSDLKLLKNANLYAAASRSLERAKSFAEEHGYEKAYGSYLELVQDPDVDVVYIATPHSHHMEHSMLCLDHKKAVLCEKALALNAKEVGAMIESSRKNKTFLMEAFWTIFQPKFKKVLELATDPELGQLKFVKSDFMFNPEVDPDKRLYNIQLGAGSLLDIGIYPIFRSLVLLGKPTAIKTMPRLLNSGVEESIFMLFD
;
A
#
# COMPACT_ATOMS: atom_id res chain seq x y z
N MET A 1 -37.66 -12.15 39.17
CA MET A 1 -37.20 -10.95 38.42
C MET A 1 -35.93 -11.31 37.67
N PRO A 2 -35.90 -11.47 36.36
CA PRO A 2 -34.63 -11.74 35.62
C PRO A 2 -33.95 -10.42 35.34
N GLY A 3 -32.73 -10.29 35.86
CA GLY A 3 -31.88 -9.11 35.67
C GLY A 3 -31.53 -8.89 34.20
N SER A 4 -31.79 -7.70 33.73
CA SER A 4 -31.41 -7.19 32.40
C SER A 4 -29.90 -7.22 32.24
N ARG A 5 -29.40 -8.13 31.38
CA ARG A 5 -28.05 -8.04 30.84
C ARG A 5 -28.02 -6.81 29.92
N GLN A 6 -27.60 -5.69 30.44
CA GLN A 6 -27.18 -4.56 29.60
C GLN A 6 -25.98 -5.02 28.78
N ASN A 7 -26.17 -5.22 27.48
CA ASN A 7 -25.09 -5.34 26.52
C ASN A 7 -24.29 -4.04 26.55
N GLN A 8 -23.19 -4.01 27.28
CA GLN A 8 -22.16 -2.98 27.13
C GLN A 8 -21.59 -3.13 25.72
N ILE A 9 -22.09 -2.31 24.80
CA ILE A 9 -21.43 -2.10 23.51
C ILE A 9 -20.09 -1.47 23.87
N LYS A 10 -19.02 -2.29 23.88
CA LYS A 10 -17.64 -1.81 24.01
C LYS A 10 -17.45 -0.75 22.92
N SER A 11 -17.28 0.51 23.27
CA SER A 11 -16.98 1.56 22.30
C SER A 11 -15.75 1.12 21.51
N MET A 12 -15.87 1.02 20.18
CA MET A 12 -14.75 0.64 19.34
C MET A 12 -13.65 1.70 19.51
N LYS A 13 -12.41 1.25 19.80
CA LYS A 13 -11.25 2.14 19.86
C LYS A 13 -11.18 2.94 18.55
N LYS A 14 -11.10 4.26 18.65
CA LYS A 14 -10.85 5.14 17.52
C LYS A 14 -9.35 5.30 17.33
N TYR A 15 -8.85 5.15 16.11
CA TYR A 15 -7.43 5.24 15.77
C TYR A 15 -7.14 6.57 15.09
N ASN A 16 -6.08 7.23 15.51
CA ASN A 16 -5.57 8.44 14.88
C ASN A 16 -4.67 8.07 13.69
N TRP A 17 -5.18 8.33 12.50
CA TRP A 17 -4.48 8.07 11.25
C TRP A 17 -3.69 9.28 10.79
N ALA A 18 -2.49 9.03 10.34
CA ALA A 18 -1.63 10.04 9.74
C ALA A 18 -1.24 9.67 8.31
N ILE A 19 -1.05 10.68 7.47
CA ILE A 19 -0.57 10.55 6.09
C ILE A 19 0.89 10.95 6.02
N LEU A 20 1.72 10.10 5.45
CA LEU A 20 3.09 10.38 5.10
C LEU A 20 3.23 10.43 3.57
N GLY A 21 3.29 11.66 3.02
CA GLY A 21 3.30 11.88 1.58
C GLY A 21 1.95 12.32 1.01
N CYS A 22 1.74 13.63 0.87
CA CYS A 22 0.50 14.29 0.44
C CYS A 22 0.34 14.25 -1.09
N GLY A 23 0.16 13.07 -1.67
CA GLY A 23 -0.05 12.85 -3.10
C GLY A 23 -1.49 12.50 -3.47
N LYS A 24 -1.75 12.26 -4.77
CA LYS A 24 -3.09 11.92 -5.29
C LYS A 24 -3.69 10.67 -4.62
N ILE A 25 -2.88 9.61 -4.42
CA ILE A 25 -3.37 8.38 -3.80
C ILE A 25 -3.69 8.59 -2.32
N ALA A 26 -2.93 9.43 -1.63
CA ALA A 26 -3.22 9.81 -0.25
C ALA A 26 -4.57 10.53 -0.13
N GLY A 27 -4.90 11.45 -1.06
CA GLY A 27 -6.20 12.10 -1.09
C GLY A 27 -7.36 11.13 -1.31
N LYS A 28 -7.18 10.17 -2.23
CA LYS A 28 -8.17 9.10 -2.43
C LYS A 28 -8.37 8.27 -1.17
N PHE A 29 -7.27 7.80 -0.56
CA PHE A 29 -7.30 7.04 0.68
C PHE A 29 -7.99 7.83 1.82
N SER A 30 -7.69 9.12 1.95
CA SER A 30 -8.32 10.00 2.95
C SER A 30 -9.83 10.08 2.79
N SER A 31 -10.31 10.13 1.55
CA SER A 31 -11.75 10.13 1.25
C SER A 31 -12.43 8.82 1.67
N ASP A 32 -11.79 7.70 1.44
CA ASP A 32 -12.29 6.37 1.84
C ASP A 32 -12.20 6.20 3.37
N LEU A 33 -11.13 6.69 4.00
CA LEU A 33 -10.91 6.62 5.45
C LEU A 33 -12.00 7.37 6.25
N LYS A 34 -12.51 8.48 5.72
CA LYS A 34 -13.63 9.25 6.32
C LYS A 34 -14.90 8.42 6.53
N LEU A 35 -15.09 7.35 5.75
CA LEU A 35 -16.26 6.48 5.86
C LEU A 35 -16.19 5.55 7.08
N LEU A 36 -15.03 5.42 7.71
CA LEU A 36 -14.81 4.53 8.84
C LEU A 36 -15.09 5.23 10.18
N LYS A 37 -16.04 4.72 10.94
CA LYS A 37 -16.43 5.30 12.25
C LYS A 37 -15.33 5.25 13.31
N ASN A 38 -14.37 4.33 13.17
CA ASN A 38 -13.26 4.13 14.09
C ASN A 38 -11.92 4.72 13.60
N ALA A 39 -11.93 5.52 12.55
CA ALA A 39 -10.78 6.26 12.08
C ALA A 39 -10.94 7.76 12.36
N ASN A 40 -9.87 8.38 12.81
CA ASN A 40 -9.72 9.83 12.95
C ASN A 40 -8.66 10.32 11.96
N LEU A 41 -8.96 11.32 11.15
CA LEU A 41 -8.01 11.96 10.25
C LEU A 41 -7.19 12.94 11.06
N TYR A 42 -6.07 12.47 11.63
CA TYR A 42 -5.37 13.19 12.66
C TYR A 42 -4.26 14.08 12.13
N ALA A 43 -3.36 13.56 11.28
CA ALA A 43 -2.21 14.33 10.82
C ALA A 43 -1.85 14.07 9.36
N ALA A 44 -1.28 15.08 8.70
CA ALA A 44 -0.66 14.94 7.38
C ALA A 44 0.76 15.50 7.39
N ALA A 45 1.71 14.81 6.74
CA ALA A 45 3.09 15.24 6.65
C ALA A 45 3.61 15.26 5.22
N SER A 46 4.39 16.28 4.92
CA SER A 46 5.11 16.45 3.66
C SER A 46 6.47 17.11 3.94
N ARG A 47 7.41 17.01 2.99
CA ARG A 47 8.68 17.76 3.03
C ARG A 47 8.50 19.28 2.90
N SER A 48 7.30 19.74 2.55
CA SER A 48 6.89 21.14 2.58
C SER A 48 5.71 21.28 3.53
N LEU A 49 5.86 22.14 4.52
CA LEU A 49 4.81 22.41 5.50
C LEU A 49 3.57 23.02 4.85
N GLU A 50 3.73 23.91 3.85
CA GLU A 50 2.62 24.51 3.11
C GLU A 50 1.79 23.41 2.41
N ARG A 51 2.47 22.45 1.77
CA ARG A 51 1.79 21.32 1.13
C ARG A 51 1.07 20.44 2.14
N ALA A 52 1.67 20.21 3.31
CA ALA A 52 1.01 19.45 4.37
C ALA A 52 -0.22 20.17 4.92
N LYS A 53 -0.14 21.48 5.11
CA LYS A 53 -1.25 22.34 5.56
C LYS A 53 -2.39 22.34 4.54
N SER A 54 -2.09 22.61 3.26
CA SER A 54 -3.08 22.58 2.19
C SER A 54 -3.80 21.21 2.10
N PHE A 55 -3.04 20.12 2.20
CA PHE A 55 -3.60 18.76 2.19
C PHE A 55 -4.48 18.49 3.44
N ALA A 56 -4.02 18.93 4.61
CA ALA A 56 -4.77 18.77 5.86
C ALA A 56 -6.10 19.54 5.81
N GLU A 57 -6.09 20.76 5.32
CA GLU A 57 -7.28 21.59 5.13
C GLU A 57 -8.27 20.96 4.14
N GLU A 58 -7.78 20.55 2.95
CA GLU A 58 -8.61 19.93 1.90
C GLU A 58 -9.29 18.65 2.39
N HIS A 59 -8.54 17.82 3.13
CA HIS A 59 -9.01 16.49 3.52
C HIS A 59 -9.51 16.41 4.97
N GLY A 60 -9.44 17.50 5.75
CA GLY A 60 -9.98 17.58 7.12
C GLY A 60 -9.10 16.86 8.16
N TYR A 61 -7.78 16.93 8.04
CA TYR A 61 -6.84 16.49 9.06
C TYR A 61 -6.66 17.59 10.13
N GLU A 62 -6.48 17.18 11.38
CA GLU A 62 -6.36 18.11 12.50
C GLU A 62 -5.00 18.80 12.55
N LYS A 63 -3.93 18.12 12.12
CA LYS A 63 -2.55 18.60 12.20
C LYS A 63 -1.81 18.49 10.86
N ALA A 64 -0.79 19.32 10.67
CA ALA A 64 0.10 19.29 9.53
C ALA A 64 1.56 19.42 10.00
N TYR A 65 2.45 18.57 9.44
CA TYR A 65 3.87 18.55 9.76
C TYR A 65 4.72 18.80 8.50
N GLY A 66 5.80 19.60 8.67
CA GLY A 66 6.77 19.91 7.63
C GLY A 66 7.85 18.83 7.45
N SER A 67 7.90 17.87 8.35
CA SER A 67 8.81 16.73 8.27
C SER A 67 8.14 15.44 8.70
N TYR A 68 8.66 14.32 8.20
CA TYR A 68 8.18 12.99 8.59
C TYR A 68 8.60 12.59 10.00
N LEU A 69 9.75 13.14 10.47
CA LEU A 69 10.22 12.92 11.82
C LEU A 69 9.28 13.54 12.86
N GLU A 70 8.84 14.78 12.65
CA GLU A 70 7.86 15.44 13.53
C GLU A 70 6.56 14.64 13.61
N LEU A 71 6.07 14.11 12.50
CA LEU A 71 4.86 13.28 12.48
C LEU A 71 5.01 12.03 13.34
N VAL A 72 6.12 11.27 13.21
CA VAL A 72 6.29 10.01 13.96
C VAL A 72 6.61 10.23 15.42
N GLN A 73 7.11 11.41 15.82
CA GLN A 73 7.35 11.81 17.20
C GLN A 73 6.07 12.23 17.92
N ASP A 74 4.99 12.52 17.21
CA ASP A 74 3.70 12.83 17.86
C ASP A 74 3.14 11.56 18.52
N PRO A 75 2.98 11.55 19.89
CA PRO A 75 2.54 10.38 20.64
C PRO A 75 1.11 9.95 20.28
N ASP A 76 0.28 10.87 19.81
CA ASP A 76 -1.12 10.61 19.53
C ASP A 76 -1.35 9.95 18.17
N VAL A 77 -0.34 9.85 17.28
CA VAL A 77 -0.43 9.09 16.03
C VAL A 77 -0.43 7.60 16.32
N ASP A 78 -1.49 6.90 15.93
CA ASP A 78 -1.59 5.42 16.04
C ASP A 78 -1.10 4.71 14.77
N VAL A 79 -1.54 5.17 13.57
CA VAL A 79 -1.31 4.50 12.29
C VAL A 79 -0.86 5.50 11.25
N VAL A 80 0.16 5.14 10.48
CA VAL A 80 0.68 5.95 9.37
C VAL A 80 0.42 5.25 8.05
N TYR A 81 -0.29 5.94 7.15
CA TYR A 81 -0.39 5.55 5.75
C TYR A 81 0.73 6.20 4.95
N ILE A 82 1.59 5.38 4.35
CA ILE A 82 2.74 5.83 3.57
C ILE A 82 2.39 5.83 2.09
N ALA A 83 2.43 7.02 1.47
CA ALA A 83 2.06 7.28 0.08
C ALA A 83 3.16 8.04 -0.69
N THR A 84 4.39 7.75 -0.38
CA THR A 84 5.58 8.27 -1.07
C THR A 84 5.91 7.44 -2.32
N PRO A 85 6.89 7.82 -3.16
CA PRO A 85 7.38 6.96 -4.24
C PRO A 85 8.00 5.65 -3.71
N HIS A 86 7.98 4.59 -4.52
CA HIS A 86 8.45 3.25 -4.16
C HIS A 86 9.84 3.23 -3.51
N SER A 87 10.77 4.04 -4.06
CA SER A 87 12.16 4.15 -3.56
C SER A 87 12.29 4.63 -2.10
N HIS A 88 11.23 5.18 -1.53
CA HIS A 88 11.23 5.70 -0.16
C HIS A 88 10.40 4.87 0.81
N HIS A 89 9.71 3.82 0.34
CA HIS A 89 8.81 3.04 1.17
C HIS A 89 9.52 2.36 2.32
N MET A 90 10.71 1.74 2.08
CA MET A 90 11.50 1.10 3.12
C MET A 90 11.92 2.11 4.18
N GLU A 91 12.58 3.22 3.78
CA GLU A 91 13.07 4.24 4.71
C GLU A 91 11.95 4.79 5.60
N HIS A 92 10.85 5.20 4.98
CA HIS A 92 9.73 5.78 5.71
C HIS A 92 8.99 4.77 6.60
N SER A 93 8.90 3.52 6.16
CA SER A 93 8.33 2.45 7.00
C SER A 93 9.21 2.14 8.19
N MET A 94 10.52 2.06 8.01
CA MET A 94 11.46 1.87 9.11
C MET A 94 11.37 3.01 10.13
N LEU A 95 11.33 4.27 9.65
CA LEU A 95 11.14 5.44 10.51
C LEU A 95 9.88 5.30 11.37
N CYS A 96 8.75 4.92 10.79
CA CYS A 96 7.49 4.74 11.52
C CYS A 96 7.57 3.58 12.53
N LEU A 97 8.10 2.43 12.11
CA LEU A 97 8.20 1.23 12.95
C LEU A 97 9.12 1.44 14.16
N ASP A 98 10.23 2.14 13.98
CA ASP A 98 11.19 2.46 15.06
C ASP A 98 10.56 3.41 16.10
N HIS A 99 9.60 4.25 15.69
CA HIS A 99 8.79 5.10 16.57
C HIS A 99 7.49 4.42 17.03
N LYS A 100 7.35 3.09 16.86
CA LYS A 100 6.17 2.31 17.30
C LYS A 100 4.85 2.74 16.64
N LYS A 101 4.91 3.31 15.45
CA LYS A 101 3.71 3.66 14.69
C LYS A 101 3.35 2.50 13.76
N ALA A 102 2.09 2.05 13.83
CA ALA A 102 1.58 1.05 12.87
C ALA A 102 1.65 1.60 11.44
N VAL A 103 1.98 0.74 10.48
CA VAL A 103 2.24 1.14 9.09
C VAL A 103 1.28 0.43 8.13
N LEU A 104 0.62 1.21 7.28
CA LEU A 104 0.02 0.79 6.04
C LEU A 104 0.78 1.47 4.89
N CYS A 105 1.61 0.71 4.18
CA CYS A 105 2.47 1.25 3.12
C CYS A 105 1.88 0.95 1.73
N GLU A 106 1.87 1.94 0.85
CA GLU A 106 1.45 1.75 -0.54
C GLU A 106 2.23 0.63 -1.24
N LYS A 107 1.59 0.09 -2.25
CA LYS A 107 2.17 -0.93 -3.15
C LYS A 107 3.12 -0.23 -4.17
N ALA A 108 4.15 -0.86 -4.67
CA ALA A 108 4.78 -2.06 -4.14
C ALA A 108 5.47 -1.75 -2.81
N LEU A 109 5.42 -2.70 -1.88
CA LEU A 109 5.87 -2.48 -0.50
C LEU A 109 7.31 -1.93 -0.41
N ALA A 110 8.21 -2.38 -1.31
CA ALA A 110 9.56 -1.87 -1.48
C ALA A 110 10.08 -2.22 -2.89
N LEU A 111 11.31 -1.80 -3.21
CA LEU A 111 11.92 -2.06 -4.52
C LEU A 111 12.33 -3.51 -4.74
N ASN A 112 12.59 -4.26 -3.67
CA ASN A 112 13.08 -5.64 -3.75
C ASN A 112 12.81 -6.43 -2.47
N ALA A 113 12.99 -7.76 -2.55
CA ALA A 113 12.75 -8.68 -1.44
C ALA A 113 13.66 -8.44 -0.22
N LYS A 114 14.88 -7.92 -0.39
CA LYS A 114 15.81 -7.61 0.72
C LYS A 114 15.26 -6.46 1.55
N GLU A 115 14.76 -5.42 0.91
CA GLU A 115 14.13 -4.28 1.58
C GLU A 115 12.85 -4.71 2.32
N VAL A 116 11.99 -5.50 1.67
CA VAL A 116 10.80 -6.06 2.31
C VAL A 116 11.18 -6.90 3.54
N GLY A 117 12.23 -7.72 3.44
CA GLY A 117 12.73 -8.51 4.55
C GLY A 117 13.14 -7.66 5.75
N ALA A 118 13.87 -6.57 5.52
CA ALA A 118 14.28 -5.62 6.55
C ALA A 118 13.06 -4.95 7.24
N MET A 119 12.05 -4.55 6.45
CA MET A 119 10.82 -3.96 6.99
C MET A 119 10.04 -4.95 7.87
N ILE A 120 9.93 -6.21 7.44
CA ILE A 120 9.28 -7.28 8.22
C ILE A 120 10.04 -7.55 9.52
N GLU A 121 11.36 -7.60 9.48
CA GLU A 121 12.21 -7.79 10.65
C GLU A 121 12.04 -6.65 11.64
N SER A 122 12.07 -5.39 11.20
CA SER A 122 11.81 -4.22 12.03
C SER A 122 10.41 -4.26 12.65
N SER A 123 9.39 -4.60 11.90
CA SER A 123 8.01 -4.76 12.40
C SER A 123 7.96 -5.78 13.55
N ARG A 124 8.59 -6.94 13.38
CA ARG A 124 8.64 -8.01 14.39
C ARG A 124 9.43 -7.59 15.63
N LYS A 125 10.63 -7.02 15.44
CA LYS A 125 11.50 -6.51 16.52
C LYS A 125 10.77 -5.47 17.36
N ASN A 126 10.10 -4.55 16.68
CA ASN A 126 9.37 -3.46 17.33
C ASN A 126 7.98 -3.87 17.82
N LYS A 127 7.49 -5.08 17.52
CA LYS A 127 6.12 -5.56 17.79
C LYS A 127 5.07 -4.58 17.27
N THR A 128 5.30 -4.01 16.09
CA THR A 128 4.48 -2.95 15.49
C THR A 128 3.91 -3.45 14.17
N PHE A 129 2.64 -3.19 13.92
CA PHE A 129 1.93 -3.65 12.72
C PHE A 129 2.54 -3.04 11.45
N LEU A 130 2.73 -3.89 10.43
CA LEU A 130 3.12 -3.51 9.07
C LEU A 130 2.23 -4.25 8.07
N MET A 131 1.67 -3.53 7.12
CA MET A 131 0.87 -4.10 6.03
C MET A 131 1.14 -3.34 4.74
N GLU A 132 1.20 -4.07 3.61
CA GLU A 132 1.15 -3.49 2.27
C GLU A 132 -0.29 -3.13 1.92
N ALA A 133 -0.50 -1.95 1.34
CA ALA A 133 -1.81 -1.49 0.87
C ALA A 133 -2.21 -2.17 -0.46
N PHE A 134 -2.15 -3.50 -0.50
CA PHE A 134 -2.53 -4.29 -1.66
C PHE A 134 -4.04 -4.59 -1.62
N TRP A 135 -4.82 -3.63 -2.06
CA TRP A 135 -6.27 -3.58 -1.93
C TRP A 135 -7.05 -4.69 -2.67
N THR A 136 -6.44 -5.31 -3.70
CA THR A 136 -7.09 -6.33 -4.54
C THR A 136 -7.67 -7.50 -3.74
N ILE A 137 -6.94 -7.96 -2.71
CA ILE A 137 -7.36 -9.12 -1.90
C ILE A 137 -8.65 -8.86 -1.11
N PHE A 138 -8.97 -7.60 -0.85
CA PHE A 138 -10.16 -7.21 -0.09
C PHE A 138 -11.40 -7.00 -0.96
N GLN A 139 -11.23 -6.97 -2.29
CA GLN A 139 -12.33 -6.75 -3.22
C GLN A 139 -13.32 -7.93 -3.21
N PRO A 140 -14.64 -7.67 -3.11
CA PRO A 140 -15.64 -8.73 -3.18
C PRO A 140 -15.55 -9.58 -4.45
N LYS A 141 -15.29 -8.94 -5.59
CA LYS A 141 -15.10 -9.62 -6.88
C LYS A 141 -13.92 -10.58 -6.86
N PHE A 142 -12.78 -10.18 -6.26
CA PHE A 142 -11.62 -11.05 -6.18
C PHE A 142 -11.85 -12.22 -5.22
N LYS A 143 -12.54 -11.99 -4.09
CA LYS A 143 -12.97 -13.07 -3.19
C LYS A 143 -13.82 -14.09 -3.91
N LYS A 144 -14.77 -13.64 -4.76
CA LYS A 144 -15.59 -14.54 -5.59
C LYS A 144 -14.76 -15.33 -6.61
N VAL A 145 -13.73 -14.73 -7.21
CA VAL A 145 -12.79 -15.44 -8.08
C VAL A 145 -12.07 -16.56 -7.32
N LEU A 146 -11.63 -16.32 -6.08
CA LEU A 146 -10.98 -17.34 -5.24
C LEU A 146 -11.93 -18.49 -4.91
N GLU A 147 -13.17 -18.21 -4.55
CA GLU A 147 -14.20 -19.23 -4.32
C GLU A 147 -14.38 -20.13 -5.55
N LEU A 148 -14.57 -19.50 -6.73
CA LEU A 148 -14.78 -20.25 -7.99
C LEU A 148 -13.53 -21.04 -8.40
N ALA A 149 -12.33 -20.52 -8.16
CA ALA A 149 -11.08 -21.20 -8.51
C ALA A 149 -10.83 -22.48 -7.68
N THR A 150 -11.49 -22.59 -6.52
CA THR A 150 -11.39 -23.76 -5.63
C THR A 150 -12.65 -24.61 -5.62
N ASP A 151 -13.65 -24.29 -6.44
CA ASP A 151 -14.91 -25.04 -6.53
C ASP A 151 -14.70 -26.38 -7.22
N PRO A 152 -14.96 -27.52 -6.53
CA PRO A 152 -14.80 -28.85 -7.13
C PRO A 152 -15.69 -29.11 -8.35
N GLU A 153 -16.86 -28.46 -8.44
CA GLU A 153 -17.77 -28.60 -9.57
C GLU A 153 -17.21 -28.00 -10.87
N LEU A 154 -16.34 -26.98 -10.75
CA LEU A 154 -15.67 -26.36 -11.90
C LEU A 154 -14.37 -27.07 -12.29
N GLY A 155 -13.91 -28.03 -11.48
CA GLY A 155 -12.70 -28.78 -11.69
C GLY A 155 -11.43 -27.99 -11.37
N GLN A 156 -10.28 -28.53 -11.78
CA GLN A 156 -8.97 -27.95 -11.48
C GLN A 156 -8.63 -26.79 -12.39
N LEU A 157 -8.26 -25.63 -11.81
CA LEU A 157 -7.70 -24.50 -12.56
C LEU A 157 -6.40 -24.93 -13.25
N LYS A 158 -6.31 -24.75 -14.57
CA LYS A 158 -5.17 -25.20 -15.38
C LYS A 158 -4.30 -24.06 -15.88
N PHE A 159 -4.88 -22.87 -16.05
CA PHE A 159 -4.20 -21.77 -16.69
C PHE A 159 -4.80 -20.43 -16.23
N VAL A 160 -3.95 -19.43 -16.02
CA VAL A 160 -4.34 -18.05 -15.76
C VAL A 160 -3.64 -17.14 -16.77
N LYS A 161 -4.42 -16.34 -17.50
CA LYS A 161 -3.92 -15.20 -18.24
C LYS A 161 -4.37 -13.93 -17.56
N SER A 162 -3.44 -13.05 -17.23
CA SER A 162 -3.74 -11.79 -16.58
C SER A 162 -2.90 -10.67 -17.17
N ASP A 163 -3.53 -9.58 -17.52
CA ASP A 163 -2.88 -8.38 -18.02
C ASP A 163 -3.39 -7.13 -17.31
N PHE A 164 -2.54 -6.11 -17.28
CA PHE A 164 -2.87 -4.78 -16.84
C PHE A 164 -2.06 -3.78 -17.67
N MET A 165 -2.74 -2.92 -18.40
CA MET A 165 -2.10 -1.95 -19.27
C MET A 165 -2.82 -0.61 -19.20
N PHE A 166 -2.08 0.47 -19.32
CA PHE A 166 -2.56 1.81 -19.62
C PHE A 166 -1.47 2.59 -20.34
N ASN A 167 -1.82 3.65 -21.04
CA ASN A 167 -0.90 4.46 -21.81
C ASN A 167 -0.80 5.88 -21.19
N PRO A 168 0.10 6.12 -20.23
CA PRO A 168 0.30 7.43 -19.66
C PRO A 168 1.15 8.31 -20.58
N GLU A 169 1.01 9.63 -20.46
CA GLU A 169 1.94 10.57 -21.07
C GLU A 169 3.36 10.34 -20.53
N VAL A 170 4.33 10.22 -21.45
CA VAL A 170 5.75 10.02 -21.11
C VAL A 170 6.34 11.33 -20.59
N ASP A 171 6.78 11.33 -19.33
CA ASP A 171 7.42 12.45 -18.68
C ASP A 171 8.55 11.91 -17.79
N PRO A 172 9.83 12.09 -18.17
CA PRO A 172 10.97 11.53 -17.44
C PRO A 172 11.08 11.98 -15.98
N ASP A 173 10.52 13.13 -15.64
CA ASP A 173 10.57 13.68 -14.28
C ASP A 173 9.45 13.14 -13.37
N LYS A 174 8.43 12.57 -13.97
CA LYS A 174 7.33 11.98 -13.22
C LYS A 174 7.66 10.59 -12.67
N ARG A 175 7.03 10.23 -11.57
CA ARG A 175 7.19 8.97 -10.83
C ARG A 175 7.21 7.72 -11.72
N LEU A 176 6.38 7.67 -12.76
CA LEU A 176 6.25 6.48 -13.63
C LEU A 176 7.50 6.22 -14.49
N TYR A 177 8.31 7.24 -14.74
CA TYR A 177 9.44 7.19 -15.67
C TYR A 177 10.78 7.54 -15.00
N ASN A 178 10.78 8.05 -13.77
CA ASN A 178 11.99 8.39 -13.04
C ASN A 178 12.51 7.18 -12.27
N ILE A 179 13.61 6.58 -12.75
CA ILE A 179 14.22 5.38 -12.16
C ILE A 179 14.62 5.58 -10.68
N GLN A 180 15.01 6.80 -10.29
CA GLN A 180 15.37 7.15 -8.91
C GLN A 180 14.17 7.07 -7.94
N LEU A 181 12.97 7.11 -8.47
CA LEU A 181 11.73 7.00 -7.70
C LEU A 181 11.14 5.59 -7.68
N GLY A 182 11.86 4.60 -8.23
CA GLY A 182 11.36 3.22 -8.36
C GLY A 182 10.29 3.12 -9.45
N ALA A 183 10.55 3.78 -10.59
CA ALA A 183 9.68 3.74 -11.77
C ALA A 183 9.66 2.35 -12.42
N GLY A 184 8.73 2.18 -13.36
CA GLY A 184 8.59 1.00 -14.20
C GLY A 184 7.23 0.33 -14.07
N SER A 185 6.84 -0.32 -15.14
CA SER A 185 5.56 -1.01 -15.23
C SER A 185 5.45 -2.20 -14.28
N LEU A 186 6.57 -2.88 -13.97
CA LEU A 186 6.59 -4.05 -13.12
C LEU A 186 6.11 -3.72 -11.69
N LEU A 187 6.74 -2.72 -11.05
CA LEU A 187 6.38 -2.33 -9.68
C LEU A 187 5.07 -1.54 -9.62
N ASP A 188 4.75 -0.77 -10.66
CA ASP A 188 3.53 0.06 -10.59
C ASP A 188 2.25 -0.77 -10.86
N ILE A 189 2.24 -1.59 -11.91
CA ILE A 189 1.06 -2.36 -12.32
C ILE A 189 1.31 -3.85 -12.49
N GLY A 190 2.51 -4.30 -12.79
CA GLY A 190 2.86 -5.71 -12.99
C GLY A 190 2.66 -6.58 -11.75
N ILE A 191 2.72 -5.97 -10.56
CA ILE A 191 2.43 -6.66 -9.30
C ILE A 191 1.00 -7.22 -9.24
N TYR A 192 0.02 -6.61 -9.94
CA TYR A 192 -1.36 -7.10 -9.94
C TYR A 192 -1.55 -8.43 -10.68
N PRO A 193 -1.08 -8.60 -11.95
CA PRO A 193 -1.09 -9.91 -12.60
C PRO A 193 -0.20 -10.94 -11.91
N ILE A 194 0.96 -10.55 -11.37
CA ILE A 194 1.82 -11.44 -10.57
C ILE A 194 1.06 -11.96 -9.35
N PHE A 195 0.45 -11.06 -8.57
CA PHE A 195 -0.32 -11.44 -7.39
C PHE A 195 -1.46 -12.41 -7.72
N ARG A 196 -2.23 -12.14 -8.78
CA ARG A 196 -3.32 -13.03 -9.22
C ARG A 196 -2.79 -14.41 -9.56
N SER A 197 -1.67 -14.49 -10.30
CA SER A 197 -1.05 -15.76 -10.67
C SER A 197 -0.59 -16.55 -9.45
N LEU A 198 0.10 -15.88 -8.51
CA LEU A 198 0.60 -16.51 -7.28
C LEU A 198 -0.53 -17.01 -6.35
N VAL A 199 -1.60 -16.25 -6.22
CA VAL A 199 -2.71 -16.62 -5.34
C VAL A 199 -3.55 -17.76 -5.93
N LEU A 200 -3.71 -17.80 -7.26
CA LEU A 200 -4.55 -18.78 -7.94
C LEU A 200 -3.82 -20.10 -8.25
N LEU A 201 -2.54 -20.04 -8.60
CA LEU A 201 -1.75 -21.19 -9.06
C LEU A 201 -0.59 -21.55 -8.14
N GLY A 202 -0.26 -20.69 -7.15
CA GLY A 202 0.86 -20.91 -6.26
C GLY A 202 2.19 -20.36 -6.80
N LYS A 203 3.29 -20.76 -6.16
CA LYS A 203 4.63 -20.31 -6.51
C LYS A 203 5.10 -21.02 -7.78
N PRO A 204 5.54 -20.29 -8.83
CA PRO A 204 6.04 -20.89 -10.05
C PRO A 204 7.38 -21.62 -9.83
N THR A 205 7.62 -22.66 -10.63
CA THR A 205 8.89 -23.40 -10.67
C THR A 205 9.91 -22.71 -11.58
N ALA A 206 9.44 -21.99 -12.59
CA ALA A 206 10.28 -21.23 -13.50
C ALA A 206 9.59 -19.93 -13.93
N ILE A 207 10.41 -18.93 -14.22
CA ILE A 207 9.93 -17.61 -14.69
C ILE A 207 10.76 -17.23 -15.93
N LYS A 208 10.07 -16.87 -17.03
CA LYS A 208 10.67 -16.25 -18.21
C LYS A 208 10.08 -14.86 -18.39
N THR A 209 10.91 -13.88 -18.72
CA THR A 209 10.51 -12.49 -18.89
C THR A 209 11.00 -11.90 -20.19
N MET A 210 10.24 -10.98 -20.74
CA MET A 210 10.55 -10.23 -21.93
C MET A 210 10.18 -8.75 -21.72
N PRO A 211 11.09 -7.96 -21.14
CA PRO A 211 10.86 -6.54 -20.89
C PRO A 211 11.12 -5.72 -22.17
N ARG A 212 10.35 -4.65 -22.35
CA ARG A 212 10.67 -3.55 -23.25
C ARG A 212 11.16 -2.37 -22.41
N LEU A 213 12.40 -1.97 -22.63
CA LEU A 213 13.04 -0.90 -21.89
C LEU A 213 13.01 0.42 -22.69
N LEU A 214 12.80 1.50 -21.98
CA LEU A 214 13.06 2.85 -22.47
C LEU A 214 14.57 3.13 -22.45
N ASN A 215 15.00 4.20 -23.13
CA ASN A 215 16.41 4.65 -23.12
C ASN A 215 16.94 4.98 -21.72
N SER A 216 16.03 5.30 -20.78
CA SER A 216 16.36 5.54 -19.36
C SER A 216 16.65 4.26 -18.56
N GLY A 217 16.45 3.07 -19.16
CA GLY A 217 16.54 1.77 -18.46
C GLY A 217 15.28 1.38 -17.69
N VAL A 218 14.25 2.22 -17.66
CA VAL A 218 12.95 1.92 -17.04
C VAL A 218 12.18 0.99 -17.98
N GLU A 219 11.55 -0.05 -17.44
CA GLU A 219 10.69 -0.92 -18.24
C GLU A 219 9.32 -0.26 -18.49
N GLU A 220 9.04 -0.03 -19.78
CA GLU A 220 7.76 0.48 -20.26
C GLU A 220 6.69 -0.61 -20.18
N SER A 221 7.08 -1.83 -20.52
CA SER A 221 6.21 -3.00 -20.45
C SER A 221 7.02 -4.26 -20.20
N ILE A 222 6.38 -5.29 -19.66
CA ILE A 222 6.99 -6.59 -19.42
C ILE A 222 6.01 -7.71 -19.70
N PHE A 223 6.47 -8.71 -20.41
CA PHE A 223 5.80 -9.99 -20.61
C PHE A 223 6.42 -11.02 -19.69
N MET A 224 5.59 -11.81 -18.99
CA MET A 224 6.06 -12.82 -18.05
C MET A 224 5.32 -14.13 -18.28
N LEU A 225 6.08 -15.23 -18.32
CA LEU A 225 5.56 -16.60 -18.32
C LEU A 225 6.01 -17.29 -17.04
N PHE A 226 5.04 -17.81 -16.30
CA PHE A 226 5.22 -18.57 -15.05
C PHE A 226 4.84 -20.03 -15.33
N ASP A 227 5.74 -20.96 -14.93
CA ASP A 227 5.54 -22.41 -15.02
C ASP A 227 5.38 -23.00 -13.62
#